data_8b63b16b68702f5241880a02e012ca13
#
_entry.id   8b63b16b68702f5241880a02e012ca13
#
_cell.length_a   1.000
_cell.length_b   1.000
_cell.length_c   1.000
_cell.angle_alpha   90.00
_cell.angle_beta   90.00
_cell.angle_gamma   90.00
#
_symmetry.space_group_name_H-M   'P 1'
#
loop_
_entity.id
_entity.type
_entity.pdbx_description
1 polymer ?
#
loop_
_entity_poly.entity_id
_entity_poly.type
_entity_poly.pdbx_seq_one_letter_code
_entity_poly.pdbx_strand_id
1 'polypeptide(L)'
;LGVPGRMNIGQILEAHLGWAAWRLGFMAETPVFDGAKEDEIEAELARSWLIDRAWQASTAKAWQHAKAQGMNPLELADDDDARLIYLLDWLEPQGYDGERIFRDRAYARQSVLKQWLLEQGYDPAEILPESYNDFRAPAESNLVTREVALKEWMKFHTQDIFVDADEEQTVAKAMADGDHVK
;
A
#
# COMPACT_ATOMS: atom_id res chain seq x y z
N LEU A 1 -15.45 -30.91 11.76
CA LEU A 1 -15.25 -29.46 11.68
C LEU A 1 -14.08 -29.03 10.79
N GLY A 2 -13.07 -29.85 10.50
CA GLY A 2 -11.95 -29.51 9.62
C GLY A 2 -12.19 -29.73 8.12
N VAL A 3 -13.11 -30.61 7.74
CA VAL A 3 -13.37 -30.95 6.34
C VAL A 3 -14.03 -29.80 5.57
N PRO A 4 -15.05 -29.10 6.07
CA PRO A 4 -15.59 -27.92 5.40
C PRO A 4 -14.56 -26.79 5.22
N GLY A 5 -13.67 -26.57 6.19
CA GLY A 5 -12.61 -25.59 6.09
C GLY A 5 -11.58 -25.90 5.00
N ARG A 6 -11.26 -27.18 4.77
CA ARG A 6 -10.34 -27.61 3.72
C ARG A 6 -10.92 -27.50 2.31
N MET A 7 -12.21 -27.72 2.16
CA MET A 7 -12.89 -27.57 0.86
C MET A 7 -12.97 -26.11 0.39
N ASN A 8 -12.91 -25.16 1.30
CA ASN A 8 -13.01 -23.72 0.99
C ASN A 8 -11.66 -23.01 0.84
N ILE A 9 -10.53 -23.67 1.10
CA ILE A 9 -9.20 -23.05 0.99
C ILE A 9 -8.95 -22.52 -0.43
N GLY A 10 -9.28 -23.31 -1.46
CA GLY A 10 -9.12 -22.88 -2.85
C GLY A 10 -9.94 -21.62 -3.17
N GLN A 11 -11.19 -21.55 -2.70
CA GLN A 11 -12.06 -20.38 -2.89
C GLN A 11 -11.55 -19.15 -2.13
N ILE A 12 -10.98 -19.34 -0.95
CA ILE A 12 -10.36 -18.27 -0.17
C ILE A 12 -9.13 -17.71 -0.90
N LEU A 13 -8.26 -18.58 -1.40
CA LEU A 13 -7.07 -18.18 -2.18
C LEU A 13 -7.47 -17.49 -3.48
N GLU A 14 -8.50 -17.98 -4.19
CA GLU A 14 -9.06 -17.31 -5.37
C GLU A 14 -9.58 -15.92 -5.05
N ALA A 15 -10.31 -15.75 -3.95
CA ALA A 15 -10.81 -14.46 -3.52
C ALA A 15 -9.66 -13.49 -3.17
N HIS A 16 -8.62 -13.96 -2.51
CA HIS A 16 -7.43 -13.17 -2.18
C HIS A 16 -6.67 -12.73 -3.44
N LEU A 17 -6.44 -13.65 -4.39
CA LEU A 17 -5.80 -13.33 -5.66
C LEU A 17 -6.65 -12.36 -6.48
N GLY A 18 -7.96 -12.55 -6.55
CA GLY A 18 -8.89 -11.63 -7.21
C GLY A 18 -8.88 -10.23 -6.60
N TRP A 19 -8.81 -10.14 -5.28
CA TRP A 19 -8.68 -8.86 -4.58
C TRP A 19 -7.35 -8.17 -4.88
N ALA A 20 -6.23 -8.91 -4.84
CA ALA A 20 -4.91 -8.40 -5.19
C ALA A 20 -4.86 -7.92 -6.65
N ALA A 21 -5.39 -8.71 -7.58
CA ALA A 21 -5.47 -8.37 -9.00
C ALA A 21 -6.26 -7.07 -9.23
N TRP A 22 -7.38 -6.91 -8.56
CA TRP A 22 -8.17 -5.67 -8.64
C TRP A 22 -7.40 -4.46 -8.09
N ARG A 23 -6.67 -4.62 -6.99
CA ARG A 23 -5.83 -3.55 -6.40
C ARG A 23 -4.68 -3.13 -7.31
N LEU A 24 -4.03 -4.10 -7.92
CA LEU A 24 -2.86 -3.90 -8.79
C LEU A 24 -3.24 -3.55 -10.23
N GLY A 25 -4.51 -3.76 -10.60
CA GLY A 25 -5.05 -3.40 -11.92
C GLY A 25 -4.72 -4.40 -13.02
N PHE A 26 -4.56 -5.68 -12.68
CA PHE A 26 -4.41 -6.76 -13.65
C PHE A 26 -5.56 -7.78 -13.58
N MET A 27 -5.69 -8.61 -14.62
CA MET A 27 -6.62 -9.73 -14.65
C MET A 27 -5.83 -11.03 -14.44
N ALA A 28 -6.21 -11.82 -13.44
CA ALA A 28 -5.61 -13.11 -13.19
C ALA A 28 -6.42 -14.21 -13.89
N GLU A 29 -5.79 -14.90 -14.84
CA GLU A 29 -6.37 -16.07 -15.51
C GLU A 29 -5.44 -17.27 -15.29
N THR A 30 -5.98 -18.35 -14.75
CA THR A 30 -5.22 -19.57 -14.48
C THR A 30 -5.74 -20.72 -15.34
N PRO A 31 -4.87 -21.46 -16.07
CA PRO A 31 -5.26 -22.68 -16.73
C PRO A 31 -5.72 -23.74 -15.73
N VAL A 32 -6.62 -24.63 -16.16
CA VAL A 32 -7.26 -25.66 -15.31
C VAL A 32 -6.26 -26.55 -14.56
N PHE A 33 -5.08 -26.78 -15.16
CA PHE A 33 -4.04 -27.67 -14.62
C PHE A 33 -2.78 -26.94 -14.14
N ASP A 34 -2.75 -25.62 -14.20
CA ASP A 34 -1.59 -24.82 -13.80
C ASP A 34 -2.07 -23.61 -12.96
N GLY A 35 -2.59 -23.90 -11.78
CA GLY A 35 -3.07 -22.91 -10.85
C GLY A 35 -1.93 -22.09 -10.21
N ALA A 36 -2.27 -20.91 -9.69
CA ALA A 36 -1.34 -20.10 -8.92
C ALA A 36 -0.89 -20.83 -7.65
N LYS A 37 0.40 -20.76 -7.35
CA LYS A 37 0.97 -21.33 -6.13
C LYS A 37 0.74 -20.41 -4.94
N GLU A 38 0.79 -20.97 -3.74
CA GLU A 38 0.58 -20.23 -2.49
C GLU A 38 1.58 -19.08 -2.33
N ASP A 39 2.86 -19.31 -2.64
CA ASP A 39 3.92 -18.31 -2.57
C ASP A 39 3.75 -17.17 -3.60
N GLU A 40 3.19 -17.47 -4.77
CA GLU A 40 2.82 -16.45 -5.78
C GLU A 40 1.65 -15.59 -5.28
N ILE A 41 0.64 -16.20 -4.67
CA ILE A 41 -0.51 -15.48 -4.10
C ILE A 41 -0.09 -14.60 -2.92
N GLU A 42 0.77 -15.11 -2.05
CA GLU A 42 1.33 -14.32 -0.94
C GLU A 42 2.11 -13.10 -1.44
N ALA A 43 2.89 -13.24 -2.50
CA ALA A 43 3.64 -12.12 -3.08
C ALA A 43 2.72 -11.06 -3.69
N GLU A 44 1.64 -11.47 -4.37
CA GLU A 44 0.64 -10.53 -4.91
C GLU A 44 -0.15 -9.82 -3.80
N LEU A 45 -0.43 -10.50 -2.70
CA LEU A 45 -1.01 -9.88 -1.51
C LEU A 45 -0.05 -8.87 -0.87
N ALA A 46 1.24 -9.20 -0.81
CA ALA A 46 2.27 -8.29 -0.32
C ALA A 46 2.38 -7.04 -1.21
N ARG A 47 2.35 -7.18 -2.54
CA ARG A 47 2.31 -6.04 -3.48
C ARG A 47 1.07 -5.18 -3.28
N SER A 48 -0.10 -5.79 -3.12
CA SER A 48 -1.34 -5.03 -2.89
C SER A 48 -1.35 -4.32 -1.54
N TRP A 49 -0.72 -4.87 -0.51
CA TRP A 49 -0.51 -4.17 0.76
C TRP A 49 0.42 -2.97 0.58
N LEU A 50 1.54 -3.12 -0.13
CA LEU A 50 2.46 -2.02 -0.42
C LEU A 50 1.79 -0.89 -1.20
N ILE A 51 0.95 -1.22 -2.20
CA ILE A 51 0.23 -0.21 -2.99
C ILE A 51 -0.79 0.56 -2.13
N ASP A 52 -1.50 -0.13 -1.24
CA ASP A 52 -2.42 0.52 -0.32
C ASP A 52 -1.68 1.39 0.69
N ARG A 53 -0.52 0.95 1.17
CA ARG A 53 0.32 1.73 2.09
C ARG A 53 0.85 3.00 1.44
N ALA A 54 1.39 2.89 0.22
CA ALA A 54 1.85 4.04 -0.55
C ALA A 54 0.70 5.02 -0.84
N TRP A 55 -0.47 4.49 -1.18
CA TRP A 55 -1.67 5.29 -1.43
C TRP A 55 -2.17 6.03 -0.19
N GLN A 56 -2.17 5.41 0.97
CA GLN A 56 -2.49 6.05 2.24
C GLN A 56 -1.48 7.15 2.61
N ALA A 57 -0.18 6.87 2.42
CA ALA A 57 0.87 7.85 2.65
C ALA A 57 0.71 9.08 1.74
N SER A 58 0.30 8.89 0.47
CA SER A 58 0.01 9.99 -0.45
C SER A 58 -1.17 10.85 0.01
N THR A 59 -2.19 10.27 0.64
CA THR A 59 -3.33 11.03 1.17
C THR A 59 -2.91 12.01 2.26
N ALA A 60 -2.10 11.56 3.21
CA ALA A 60 -1.59 12.42 4.27
C ALA A 60 -0.77 13.60 3.72
N LYS A 61 0.10 13.33 2.73
CA LYS A 61 0.87 14.37 2.04
C LYS A 61 -0.04 15.31 1.22
N ALA A 62 -1.10 14.80 0.60
CA ALA A 62 -2.04 15.57 -0.20
C ALA A 62 -2.74 16.67 0.60
N TRP A 63 -3.24 16.34 1.79
CA TRP A 63 -3.87 17.32 2.67
C TRP A 63 -2.88 18.39 3.17
N GLN A 64 -1.64 18.00 3.46
CA GLN A 64 -0.59 18.96 3.82
C GLN A 64 -0.27 19.89 2.64
N HIS A 65 -0.18 19.36 1.42
CA HIS A 65 0.06 20.11 0.21
C HIS A 65 -1.08 21.09 -0.09
N ALA A 66 -2.33 20.63 -0.08
CA ALA A 66 -3.51 21.49 -0.28
C ALA A 66 -3.55 22.65 0.73
N LYS A 67 -3.24 22.38 1.99
CA LYS A 67 -3.14 23.40 3.05
C LYS A 67 -2.00 24.39 2.78
N ALA A 68 -0.85 23.91 2.32
CA ALA A 68 0.28 24.77 1.97
C ALA A 68 0.00 25.69 0.77
N GLN A 69 -0.81 25.21 -0.19
CA GLN A 69 -1.30 26.00 -1.34
C GLN A 69 -2.40 27.00 -0.96
N GLY A 70 -2.83 27.02 0.30
CA GLY A 70 -3.90 27.90 0.75
C GLY A 70 -5.30 27.50 0.27
N MET A 71 -5.47 26.26 -0.18
CA MET A 71 -6.78 25.74 -0.60
C MET A 71 -7.70 25.60 0.59
N ASN A 72 -8.95 26.00 0.42
CA ASN A 72 -9.97 25.83 1.46
C ASN A 72 -10.39 24.35 1.49
N PRO A 73 -10.24 23.65 2.63
CA PRO A 73 -10.66 22.24 2.75
C PRO A 73 -12.15 22.01 2.41
N LEU A 74 -12.98 23.04 2.51
CA LEU A 74 -14.40 22.97 2.16
C LEU A 74 -14.67 22.98 0.65
N GLU A 75 -13.67 23.34 -0.16
CA GLU A 75 -13.74 23.33 -1.62
C GLU A 75 -13.32 21.97 -2.22
N LEU A 76 -12.65 21.15 -1.43
CA LEU A 76 -12.26 19.79 -1.79
C LEU A 76 -13.35 18.84 -1.28
N ALA A 77 -14.00 18.10 -2.19
CA ALA A 77 -15.13 17.25 -1.84
C ALA A 77 -14.72 16.06 -0.96
N ASP A 78 -13.54 15.51 -1.23
CA ASP A 78 -13.04 14.33 -0.51
C ASP A 78 -11.50 14.16 -0.62
N ASP A 79 -11.01 13.03 -0.08
CA ASP A 79 -9.61 12.64 -0.14
C ASP A 79 -9.10 12.41 -1.58
N ASP A 80 -9.97 12.00 -2.49
CA ASP A 80 -9.59 11.71 -3.88
C ASP A 80 -9.31 13.02 -4.64
N ASP A 81 -10.06 14.09 -4.39
CA ASP A 81 -9.81 15.41 -4.98
C ASP A 81 -8.49 16.00 -4.47
N ALA A 82 -8.28 16.00 -3.15
CA ALA A 82 -7.03 16.47 -2.55
C ALA A 82 -5.82 15.68 -3.07
N ARG A 83 -5.98 14.38 -3.18
CA ARG A 83 -4.94 13.48 -3.67
C ARG A 83 -4.60 13.74 -5.13
N LEU A 84 -5.61 13.94 -5.98
CA LEU A 84 -5.41 14.16 -7.40
C LEU A 84 -4.53 15.38 -7.66
N ILE A 85 -4.81 16.52 -7.00
CA ILE A 85 -4.01 17.74 -7.12
C ILE A 85 -2.57 17.47 -6.71
N TYR A 86 -2.38 16.82 -5.56
CA TYR A 86 -1.04 16.47 -5.08
C TYR A 86 -0.30 15.52 -6.03
N LEU A 87 -0.99 14.51 -6.57
CA LEU A 87 -0.37 13.52 -7.46
C LEU A 87 0.12 14.15 -8.76
N LEU A 88 -0.64 15.08 -9.34
CA LEU A 88 -0.21 15.79 -10.52
C LEU A 88 1.05 16.60 -10.24
N ASP A 89 1.05 17.43 -9.19
CA ASP A 89 2.20 18.25 -8.81
C ASP A 89 3.43 17.44 -8.42
N TRP A 90 3.24 16.25 -7.86
CA TRP A 90 4.33 15.39 -7.42
C TRP A 90 4.88 14.49 -8.51
N LEU A 91 4.03 13.87 -9.35
CA LEU A 91 4.42 12.83 -10.28
C LEU A 91 4.75 13.36 -11.68
N GLU A 92 4.10 14.41 -12.18
CA GLU A 92 4.41 14.98 -13.50
C GLU A 92 5.88 15.43 -13.63
N PRO A 93 6.49 16.10 -12.64
CA PRO A 93 7.91 16.45 -12.70
C PRO A 93 8.85 15.24 -12.74
N GLN A 94 8.38 14.07 -12.31
CA GLN A 94 9.11 12.80 -12.34
C GLN A 94 8.95 12.04 -13.68
N GLY A 95 8.19 12.61 -14.63
CA GLY A 95 8.00 12.05 -15.95
C GLY A 95 6.78 11.13 -16.11
N TYR A 96 5.89 11.10 -15.12
CA TYR A 96 4.63 10.35 -15.24
C TYR A 96 3.58 11.15 -16.03
N ASP A 97 2.71 10.42 -16.76
CA ASP A 97 1.65 11.01 -17.57
C ASP A 97 0.49 11.49 -16.69
N GLY A 98 0.34 12.81 -16.52
CA GLY A 98 -0.70 13.43 -15.71
C GLY A 98 -2.11 13.15 -16.21
N GLU A 99 -2.33 13.13 -17.53
CA GLU A 99 -3.65 12.83 -18.10
C GLU A 99 -4.06 11.38 -17.79
N ARG A 100 -3.11 10.48 -17.85
CA ARG A 100 -3.34 9.08 -17.51
C ARG A 100 -3.55 8.88 -16.00
N ILE A 101 -2.83 9.61 -15.14
CA ILE A 101 -3.05 9.60 -13.69
C ILE A 101 -4.50 9.99 -13.38
N PHE A 102 -5.03 10.97 -14.08
CA PHE A 102 -6.41 11.43 -13.89
C PHE A 102 -7.45 10.39 -14.30
N ARG A 103 -7.24 9.68 -15.43
CA ARG A 103 -8.23 8.79 -16.03
C ARG A 103 -8.13 7.33 -15.58
N ASP A 104 -6.93 6.87 -15.22
CA ASP A 104 -6.63 5.47 -14.93
C ASP A 104 -6.14 5.33 -13.46
N ARG A 105 -7.07 4.93 -12.61
CA ARG A 105 -6.79 4.76 -11.18
C ARG A 105 -5.75 3.67 -10.89
N ALA A 106 -5.67 2.62 -11.71
CA ALA A 106 -4.68 1.57 -11.56
C ALA A 106 -3.28 2.11 -11.89
N TYR A 107 -3.16 2.85 -12.99
CA TYR A 107 -1.92 3.54 -13.34
C TYR A 107 -1.48 4.53 -12.26
N ALA A 108 -2.40 5.35 -11.74
CA ALA A 108 -2.10 6.29 -10.66
C ALA A 108 -1.54 5.57 -9.42
N ARG A 109 -2.18 4.48 -9.00
CA ARG A 109 -1.72 3.69 -7.84
C ARG A 109 -0.35 3.05 -8.07
N GLN A 110 -0.12 2.47 -9.24
CA GLN A 110 1.19 1.90 -9.59
C GLN A 110 2.28 2.97 -9.65
N SER A 111 1.98 4.15 -10.19
CA SER A 111 2.92 5.29 -10.23
C SER A 111 3.27 5.77 -8.83
N VAL A 112 2.27 5.90 -7.95
CA VAL A 112 2.46 6.23 -6.53
C VAL A 112 3.33 5.19 -5.84
N LEU A 113 3.07 3.90 -6.04
CA LEU A 113 3.88 2.84 -5.44
C LEU A 113 5.33 2.91 -5.93
N LYS A 114 5.55 3.05 -7.23
CA LYS A 114 6.91 3.15 -7.80
C LYS A 114 7.69 4.31 -7.18
N GLN A 115 7.07 5.49 -7.13
CA GLN A 115 7.72 6.67 -6.58
C GLN A 115 7.93 6.57 -5.07
N TRP A 116 6.97 6.00 -4.34
CA TRP A 116 7.08 5.76 -2.92
C TRP A 116 8.20 4.77 -2.58
N LEU A 117 8.35 3.67 -3.35
CA LEU A 117 9.45 2.71 -3.18
C LEU A 117 10.82 3.36 -3.38
N LEU A 118 10.97 4.20 -4.40
CA LEU A 118 12.20 4.98 -4.61
C LEU A 118 12.52 5.88 -3.42
N GLU A 119 11.52 6.55 -2.85
CA GLU A 119 11.68 7.38 -1.65
C GLU A 119 12.11 6.56 -0.41
N GLN A 120 11.66 5.29 -0.32
CA GLN A 120 12.07 4.37 0.74
C GLN A 120 13.43 3.71 0.48
N GLY A 121 14.03 3.92 -0.71
CA GLY A 121 15.32 3.35 -1.09
C GLY A 121 15.24 1.94 -1.66
N TYR A 122 14.07 1.52 -2.15
CA TYR A 122 13.87 0.24 -2.84
C TYR A 122 13.85 0.42 -4.35
N ASP A 123 14.30 -0.59 -5.10
CA ASP A 123 14.17 -0.61 -6.56
C ASP A 123 12.75 -1.10 -6.95
N PRO A 124 11.93 -0.26 -7.59
CA PRO A 124 10.59 -0.67 -8.03
C PRO A 124 10.61 -1.82 -9.03
N ALA A 125 11.67 -1.98 -9.84
CA ALA A 125 11.76 -3.03 -10.84
C ALA A 125 11.87 -4.44 -10.22
N GLU A 126 12.45 -4.54 -9.03
CA GLU A 126 12.53 -5.80 -8.29
C GLU A 126 11.18 -6.23 -7.69
N ILE A 127 10.27 -5.28 -7.46
CA ILE A 127 8.99 -5.51 -6.76
C ILE A 127 7.82 -5.58 -7.74
N LEU A 128 7.81 -4.68 -8.74
CA LEU A 128 6.76 -4.60 -9.75
C LEU A 128 7.29 -5.14 -11.08
N PRO A 129 6.80 -6.27 -11.55
CA PRO A 129 7.17 -6.77 -12.87
C PRO A 129 6.76 -5.77 -13.96
N GLU A 130 7.60 -5.62 -14.99
CA GLU A 130 7.36 -4.68 -16.10
C GLU A 130 6.06 -4.98 -16.86
N SER A 131 5.64 -6.23 -16.87
CA SER A 131 4.43 -6.69 -17.54
C SER A 131 3.70 -7.71 -16.69
N TYR A 132 2.47 -7.38 -16.29
CA TYR A 132 1.51 -8.35 -15.76
C TYR A 132 0.89 -9.25 -16.85
N ASN A 133 1.34 -9.14 -18.12
CA ASN A 133 0.91 -10.03 -19.18
C ASN A 133 1.56 -11.42 -19.08
N ASP A 134 2.72 -11.52 -18.45
CA ASP A 134 3.28 -12.79 -17.99
C ASP A 134 2.85 -12.97 -16.52
N PHE A 135 1.84 -13.76 -16.34
CA PHE A 135 1.11 -14.04 -15.12
C PHE A 135 1.97 -14.43 -13.89
N ARG A 136 3.24 -14.74 -14.09
CA ARG A 136 4.16 -15.13 -13.03
C ARG A 136 5.33 -14.15 -12.94
N ALA A 137 5.32 -13.38 -11.87
CA ALA A 137 6.53 -12.67 -11.50
C ALA A 137 7.66 -13.68 -11.21
N PRO A 138 8.93 -13.35 -11.53
CA PRO A 138 10.07 -14.19 -11.17
C PRO A 138 10.05 -14.54 -9.67
N ALA A 139 10.43 -15.76 -9.32
CA ALA A 139 10.44 -16.21 -7.92
C ALA A 139 11.30 -15.30 -7.02
N GLU A 140 12.38 -14.74 -7.58
CA GLU A 140 13.24 -13.76 -6.91
C GLU A 140 12.48 -12.48 -6.59
N SER A 141 11.69 -11.94 -7.52
CA SER A 141 10.83 -10.78 -7.30
C SER A 141 9.77 -11.04 -6.21
N ASN A 142 9.22 -12.24 -6.16
CA ASN A 142 8.25 -12.63 -5.14
C ASN A 142 8.87 -12.64 -3.74
N LEU A 143 10.10 -13.15 -3.62
CA LEU A 143 10.83 -13.16 -2.35
C LEU A 143 11.14 -11.74 -1.88
N VAL A 144 11.73 -10.91 -2.74
CA VAL A 144 12.05 -9.51 -2.45
C VAL A 144 10.81 -8.73 -2.04
N THR A 145 9.69 -8.91 -2.75
CA THR A 145 8.43 -8.25 -2.44
C THR A 145 7.95 -8.58 -1.03
N ARG A 146 7.96 -9.86 -0.64
CA ARG A 146 7.53 -10.29 0.69
C ARG A 146 8.45 -9.74 1.79
N GLU A 147 9.76 -9.72 1.56
CA GLU A 147 10.72 -9.13 2.51
C GLU A 147 10.52 -7.63 2.68
N VAL A 148 10.32 -6.89 1.61
CA VAL A 148 10.07 -5.44 1.66
C VAL A 148 8.74 -5.16 2.37
N ALA A 149 7.68 -5.88 2.02
CA ALA A 149 6.39 -5.72 2.68
C ALA A 149 6.48 -6.00 4.18
N LEU A 150 7.20 -7.03 4.59
CA LEU A 150 7.41 -7.35 6.00
C LEU A 150 8.20 -6.26 6.73
N LYS A 151 9.26 -5.73 6.12
CA LYS A 151 10.04 -4.62 6.68
C LYS A 151 9.21 -3.36 6.89
N GLU A 152 8.43 -2.98 5.88
CA GLU A 152 7.57 -1.80 5.96
C GLU A 152 6.40 -2.01 6.95
N TRP A 153 5.86 -3.23 7.02
CA TRP A 153 4.84 -3.60 8.01
C TRP A 153 5.38 -3.49 9.45
N MET A 154 6.58 -3.99 9.69
CA MET A 154 7.23 -3.86 11.00
C MET A 154 7.50 -2.41 11.37
N LYS A 155 7.99 -1.58 10.42
CA LYS A 155 8.21 -0.16 10.68
C LYS A 155 6.90 0.55 11.08
N PHE A 156 5.82 0.24 10.38
CA PHE A 156 4.52 0.83 10.64
C PHE A 156 4.01 0.49 12.05
N HIS A 157 4.03 -0.78 12.41
CA HIS A 157 3.53 -1.23 13.73
C HIS A 157 4.46 -0.93 14.89
N THR A 158 5.77 -0.81 14.66
CA THR A 158 6.69 -0.39 15.73
C THR A 158 6.59 1.10 16.02
N GLN A 159 6.24 1.93 15.05
CA GLN A 159 5.96 3.35 15.34
C GLN A 159 4.77 3.53 16.28
N ASP A 160 3.69 2.76 16.07
CA ASP A 160 2.53 2.80 16.95
C ASP A 160 2.86 2.32 18.38
N ILE A 161 3.68 1.27 18.52
CA ILE A 161 4.11 0.75 19.83
C ILE A 161 4.98 1.77 20.59
N PHE A 162 5.84 2.51 19.90
CA PHE A 162 6.68 3.52 20.55
C PHE A 162 5.89 4.76 20.95
N VAL A 163 4.88 5.16 20.20
CA VAL A 163 3.99 6.26 20.57
C VAL A 163 3.22 5.90 21.86
N ASP A 164 2.65 4.71 21.91
CA ASP A 164 1.93 4.22 23.09
C ASP A 164 2.85 4.11 24.32
N ALA A 165 4.10 3.66 24.15
CA ALA A 165 5.07 3.56 25.23
C ALA A 165 5.52 4.93 25.76
N ASP A 166 5.65 5.93 24.88
CA ASP A 166 5.96 7.31 25.28
C ASP A 166 4.77 7.97 25.98
N GLU A 167 3.54 7.68 25.59
CA GLU A 167 2.33 8.12 26.28
C GLU A 167 2.20 7.45 27.66
N GLU A 168 2.44 6.13 27.78
CA GLU A 168 2.47 5.43 29.06
C GLU A 168 3.55 5.98 30.01
N GLN A 169 4.74 6.28 29.52
CA GLN A 169 5.81 6.89 30.30
C GLN A 169 5.45 8.30 30.76
N THR A 170 4.78 9.07 29.90
CA THR A 170 4.35 10.43 30.21
C THR A 170 3.27 10.41 31.29
N VAL A 171 2.29 9.49 31.21
CA VAL A 171 1.24 9.30 32.21
C VAL A 171 1.82 8.79 33.53
N ALA A 172 2.73 7.82 33.48
CA ALA A 172 3.41 7.27 34.67
C ALA A 172 4.23 8.34 35.39
N LYS A 173 4.90 9.24 34.64
CA LYS A 173 5.66 10.35 35.21
C LYS A 173 4.76 11.40 35.82
N ALA A 174 3.64 11.74 35.18
CA ALA A 174 2.63 12.68 35.74
C ALA A 174 2.00 12.13 37.02
N MET A 175 1.76 10.80 37.09
CA MET A 175 1.28 10.14 38.31
C MET A 175 2.32 10.11 39.43
N ALA A 176 3.62 9.96 39.07
CA ALA A 176 4.71 9.94 40.05
C ALA A 176 5.01 11.35 40.63
N ASP A 177 4.82 12.39 39.84
CA ASP A 177 5.04 13.80 40.26
C ASP A 177 3.88 14.38 41.07
N GLY A 178 2.85 13.59 41.37
CA GLY A 178 1.78 13.94 42.34
C GLY A 178 0.80 15.04 41.90
N ASP A 179 0.72 15.27 40.58
CA ASP A 179 -0.32 16.15 40.03
C ASP A 179 -1.69 15.47 40.09
N HIS A 180 -2.30 15.59 41.27
CA HIS A 180 -3.71 15.28 41.46
C HIS A 180 -4.54 16.31 40.68
N VAL A 181 -5.00 15.90 39.51
CA VAL A 181 -6.09 16.62 38.84
C VAL A 181 -7.30 16.60 39.76
N LYS A 182 -7.61 17.78 40.31
CA LYS A 182 -8.84 18.04 41.05
C LYS A 182 -10.03 18.18 40.10
#